data_7819c24c6a5424cf37656f8885070040
#
_entry.id   7819c24c6a5424cf37656f8885070040
#
_cell.length_a   1.000
_cell.length_b   1.000
_cell.length_c   1.000
_cell.angle_alpha   90.00
_cell.angle_beta   90.00
_cell.angle_gamma   90.00
#
_symmetry.space_group_name_H-M   'P 1'
#
loop_
_entity.id
_entity.type
_entity.pdbx_description
1 polymer ?
#
loop_
_entity_poly.entity_id
_entity_poly.type
_entity_poly.pdbx_seq_one_letter_code
_entity_poly.pdbx_strand_id
1 'polypeptide(L)'
;MTALPEAIENHAAQGVLALRWPDGREARVTHARLRAVCPCSACRALRRNVGEVAVDATMRLADIEPVGAYGLNLTFSDGHRRGIYPFAMLAALD
;
A
#
# COMPACT_ATOMS: atom_id res chain seq x y z
N MET A 1 -7.76 -16.85 6.53
CA MET A 1 -8.44 -15.61 6.14
C MET A 1 -7.86 -14.43 6.91
N THR A 2 -7.57 -13.34 6.24
CA THR A 2 -6.97 -12.17 6.88
C THR A 2 -8.05 -11.34 7.54
N ALA A 3 -7.89 -11.05 8.83
CA ALA A 3 -8.81 -10.19 9.56
C ALA A 3 -8.66 -8.74 9.09
N LEU A 4 -9.69 -7.93 9.35
CA LEU A 4 -9.62 -6.50 9.11
C LEU A 4 -8.68 -5.85 10.13
N PRO A 5 -7.86 -4.89 9.72
CA PRO A 5 -7.07 -4.14 10.70
C PRO A 5 -7.99 -3.34 11.63
N GLU A 6 -7.62 -3.26 12.89
CA GLU A 6 -8.37 -2.45 13.86
C GLU A 6 -7.94 -0.98 13.85
N ALA A 7 -6.75 -0.68 13.30
CA ALA A 7 -6.25 0.67 13.21
C ALA A 7 -5.40 0.83 11.96
N ILE A 8 -5.56 1.97 11.29
CA ILE A 8 -4.77 2.36 10.13
C ILE A 8 -4.32 3.79 10.38
N GLU A 9 -3.01 4.02 10.40
CA GLU A 9 -2.44 5.34 10.63
C GLU A 9 -1.51 5.72 9.48
N ASN A 10 -1.78 6.87 8.88
CA ASN A 10 -0.93 7.39 7.83
C ASN A 10 0.01 8.44 8.41
N HIS A 11 1.28 8.09 8.55
CA HIS A 11 2.33 9.00 9.01
C HIS A 11 2.89 9.74 7.79
N ALA A 12 2.13 10.72 7.30
CA ALA A 12 2.40 11.38 6.03
C ALA A 12 3.78 12.06 5.99
N ALA A 13 4.17 12.72 7.06
CA ALA A 13 5.46 13.41 7.13
C ALA A 13 6.64 12.43 7.02
N GLN A 14 6.47 11.23 7.55
CA GLN A 14 7.50 10.19 7.55
C GLN A 14 7.40 9.27 6.33
N GLY A 15 6.29 9.33 5.60
CA GLY A 15 6.04 8.49 4.45
C GLY A 15 5.85 7.02 4.81
N VAL A 16 5.13 6.74 5.91
CA VAL A 16 4.88 5.39 6.41
C VAL A 16 3.39 5.19 6.65
N LEU A 17 2.86 4.07 6.19
CA LEU A 17 1.52 3.60 6.52
C LEU A 17 1.65 2.49 7.57
N ALA A 18 0.98 2.66 8.70
CA ALA A 18 0.97 1.69 9.78
C ALA A 18 -0.41 1.06 9.91
N LEU A 19 -0.45 -0.25 10.04
CA LEU A 19 -1.68 -1.00 10.25
C LEU A 19 -1.50 -1.89 11.48
N ARG A 20 -2.57 -2.07 12.25
CA ARG A 20 -2.57 -2.96 13.40
C ARG A 20 -3.81 -3.83 13.37
N TRP A 21 -3.64 -5.11 13.68
CA TRP A 21 -4.71 -6.11 13.70
C TRP A 21 -5.07 -6.46 15.14
N PRO A 22 -6.31 -6.98 15.37
CA PRO A 22 -6.76 -7.32 16.71
C PRO A 22 -5.91 -8.39 17.44
N ASP A 23 -5.17 -9.21 16.69
CA ASP A 23 -4.29 -10.23 17.27
C ASP A 23 -2.95 -9.68 17.74
N GLY A 24 -2.75 -8.36 17.65
CA GLY A 24 -1.52 -7.70 18.07
C GLY A 24 -0.47 -7.55 16.96
N ARG A 25 -0.70 -8.12 15.78
CA ARG A 25 0.23 -7.94 14.65
C ARG A 25 0.16 -6.52 14.12
N GLU A 26 1.30 -6.04 13.68
CA GLU A 26 1.45 -4.72 13.08
C GLU A 26 2.21 -4.81 11.78
N ALA A 27 1.91 -3.92 10.85
CA ALA A 27 2.68 -3.74 9.62
C ALA A 27 2.99 -2.26 9.47
N ARG A 28 4.23 -1.94 9.13
CA ARG A 28 4.67 -0.57 8.83
C ARG A 28 5.34 -0.59 7.48
N VAL A 29 4.71 0.06 6.50
CA VAL A 29 5.17 0.00 5.11
C VAL A 29 5.41 1.42 4.63
N THR A 30 6.57 1.68 4.03
CA THR A 30 6.84 3.01 3.46
C THR A 30 5.92 3.26 2.27
N HIS A 31 5.59 4.53 2.04
CA HIS A 31 4.80 4.92 0.88
C HIS A 31 5.51 4.56 -0.42
N ALA A 32 6.83 4.70 -0.45
CA ALA A 32 7.62 4.32 -1.62
C ALA A 32 7.49 2.82 -1.93
N ARG A 33 7.55 1.96 -0.90
CA ARG A 33 7.40 0.52 -1.09
C ARG A 33 5.99 0.17 -1.56
N LEU A 34 4.97 0.79 -1.00
CA LEU A 34 3.59 0.58 -1.43
C LEU A 34 3.44 0.90 -2.92
N ARG A 35 4.02 2.01 -3.37
CA ARG A 35 3.98 2.39 -4.79
C ARG A 35 4.75 1.38 -5.65
N ALA A 36 5.91 0.92 -5.18
CA ALA A 36 6.76 -0.03 -5.92
C ALA A 36 6.08 -1.39 -6.12
N VAL A 37 5.22 -1.79 -5.20
CA VAL A 37 4.51 -3.09 -5.27
C VAL A 37 3.06 -2.95 -5.71
N CYS A 38 2.69 -1.82 -6.32
CA CYS A 38 1.32 -1.57 -6.76
C CYS A 38 0.77 -2.76 -7.55
N PRO A 39 -0.39 -3.31 -7.19
CA PRO A 39 -0.93 -4.52 -7.81
C PRO A 39 -1.75 -4.26 -9.08
N CYS A 40 -1.83 -3.03 -9.58
CA CYS A 40 -2.56 -2.76 -10.82
C CYS A 40 -1.89 -3.46 -12.00
N SER A 41 -2.68 -3.72 -13.05
CA SER A 41 -2.18 -4.49 -14.19
C SER A 41 -1.01 -3.82 -14.91
N ALA A 42 -1.02 -2.49 -15.01
CA ALA A 42 0.06 -1.75 -15.65
C ALA A 42 1.39 -1.89 -14.87
N CYS A 43 1.35 -1.77 -13.55
CA CYS A 43 2.55 -1.91 -12.72
C CYS A 43 3.02 -3.36 -12.67
N ARG A 44 2.10 -4.33 -12.67
CA ARG A 44 2.47 -5.75 -12.72
C ARG A 44 3.17 -6.09 -14.04
N ALA A 45 2.68 -5.56 -15.16
CA ALA A 45 3.32 -5.74 -16.45
C ALA A 45 4.70 -5.10 -16.48
N LEU A 46 4.83 -3.90 -15.92
CA LEU A 46 6.12 -3.20 -15.87
C LEU A 46 7.15 -4.00 -15.07
N ARG A 47 6.77 -4.56 -13.93
CA ARG A 47 7.68 -5.40 -13.14
C ARG A 47 8.09 -6.67 -13.87
N ARG A 48 7.17 -7.30 -14.64
CA ARG A 48 7.52 -8.47 -15.47
C ARG A 48 8.51 -8.14 -16.56
N ASN A 49 8.37 -6.97 -17.18
CA ASN A 49 9.17 -6.61 -18.35
C ASN A 49 10.48 -5.92 -18.00
N VAL A 50 10.51 -5.16 -16.90
CA VAL A 50 11.65 -4.31 -16.53
C VAL A 50 12.27 -4.76 -15.20
N GLY A 51 11.55 -5.53 -14.39
CA GLY A 51 12.04 -6.05 -13.12
C GLY A 51 11.55 -5.26 -11.90
N GLU A 52 11.36 -3.96 -12.03
CA GLU A 52 10.89 -3.14 -10.92
C GLU A 52 10.20 -1.88 -11.42
N VAL A 53 9.44 -1.25 -10.52
CA VAL A 53 8.85 0.06 -10.73
C VAL A 53 9.73 1.08 -10.01
N ALA A 54 10.28 2.03 -10.76
CA ALA A 54 11.12 3.08 -10.17
C ALA A 54 10.26 3.99 -9.29
N VAL A 55 10.68 4.21 -8.05
CA VAL A 55 9.95 5.03 -7.09
C VAL A 55 10.93 5.95 -6.36
N ASP A 56 10.59 7.23 -6.30
CA ASP A 56 11.34 8.22 -5.55
C ASP A 56 11.05 8.08 -4.06
N ALA A 57 12.06 8.28 -3.22
CA ALA A 57 11.91 8.23 -1.77
C ALA A 57 10.98 9.32 -1.23
N THR A 58 10.70 10.37 -2.02
CA THR A 58 9.75 11.42 -1.64
C THR A 58 8.30 11.05 -1.92
N MET A 59 8.03 9.88 -2.50
CA MET A 59 6.68 9.40 -2.77
C MET A 59 5.83 9.42 -1.50
N ARG A 60 4.61 9.93 -1.61
CA ARG A 60 3.67 10.00 -0.49
C ARG A 60 2.28 9.53 -0.92
N LEU A 61 1.52 9.05 0.05
CA LEU A 61 0.09 8.81 -0.15
C LEU A 61 -0.66 10.13 -0.11
N ALA A 62 -1.46 10.37 -1.13
CA ALA A 62 -2.32 11.56 -1.21
C ALA A 62 -3.72 11.25 -0.67
N ASP A 63 -4.18 10.00 -0.81
CA ASP A 63 -5.51 9.60 -0.34
C ASP A 63 -5.55 8.10 -0.09
N ILE A 64 -6.44 7.69 0.82
CA ILE A 64 -6.67 6.29 1.20
C ILE A 64 -8.17 6.08 1.27
N GLU A 65 -8.70 5.15 0.44
CA GLU A 65 -10.12 4.84 0.43
C GLU A 65 -10.34 3.35 0.68
N PRO A 66 -11.21 2.98 1.63
CA PRO A 66 -11.54 1.58 1.83
C PRO A 66 -12.35 1.02 0.67
N VAL A 67 -12.08 -0.23 0.31
CA VAL A 67 -12.81 -0.98 -0.72
C VAL A 67 -13.49 -2.14 -0.01
N GLY A 68 -14.72 -1.90 0.47
CA GLY A 68 -15.46 -2.86 1.26
C GLY A 68 -14.65 -3.34 2.46
N ALA A 69 -14.73 -4.63 2.76
CA ALA A 69 -13.93 -5.29 3.79
C ALA A 69 -12.68 -5.97 3.22
N TYR A 70 -12.32 -5.66 1.99
CA TYR A 70 -11.32 -6.36 1.20
C TYR A 70 -9.93 -5.71 1.27
N GLY A 71 -9.86 -4.39 1.15
CA GLY A 71 -8.58 -3.69 1.10
C GLY A 71 -8.73 -2.19 0.99
N LEU A 72 -7.66 -1.56 0.51
CA LEU A 72 -7.58 -0.12 0.35
C LEU A 72 -7.21 0.26 -1.07
N ASN A 73 -7.87 1.29 -1.61
CA ASN A 73 -7.41 1.96 -2.80
C ASN A 73 -6.50 3.11 -2.39
N LEU A 74 -5.27 3.11 -2.86
CA LEU A 74 -4.26 4.11 -2.49
C LEU A 74 -3.99 5.03 -3.66
N THR A 75 -4.09 6.35 -3.42
CA THR A 75 -3.71 7.38 -4.37
C THR A 75 -2.38 7.96 -3.94
N PHE A 76 -1.43 8.01 -4.86
CA PHE A 76 -0.07 8.47 -4.58
C PHE A 76 0.17 9.89 -5.11
N SER A 77 1.23 10.53 -4.61
CA SER A 77 1.57 11.90 -4.97
C SER A 77 1.91 12.10 -6.45
N ASP A 78 2.20 11.03 -7.18
CA ASP A 78 2.39 11.07 -8.63
C ASP A 78 1.08 11.00 -9.41
N GLY A 79 -0.06 10.97 -8.72
CA GLY A 79 -1.38 10.84 -9.33
C GLY A 79 -1.80 9.40 -9.60
N HIS A 80 -0.96 8.42 -9.34
CA HIS A 80 -1.28 7.01 -9.55
C HIS A 80 -2.29 6.53 -8.50
N ARG A 81 -3.40 5.91 -8.94
CA ARG A 81 -4.49 5.49 -8.04
C ARG A 81 -5.21 4.23 -8.51
N ARG A 82 -4.53 3.40 -9.29
CA ARG A 82 -5.14 2.22 -9.91
C ARG A 82 -5.05 0.97 -9.05
N GLY A 83 -4.25 0.98 -8.00
CA GLY A 83 -4.02 -0.20 -7.20
C GLY A 83 -5.02 -0.35 -6.07
N ILE A 84 -5.60 -1.55 -5.96
CA ILE A 84 -6.35 -1.96 -4.78
C ILE A 84 -5.47 -2.92 -4.01
N TYR A 85 -5.16 -2.59 -2.75
CA TYR A 85 -4.26 -3.36 -1.90
C TYR A 85 -5.08 -4.20 -0.93
N PRO A 86 -5.22 -5.51 -1.18
CA PRO A 86 -5.93 -6.38 -0.23
C PRO A 86 -5.25 -6.36 1.14
N PHE A 87 -6.03 -6.48 2.21
CA PHE A 87 -5.45 -6.51 3.56
C PHE A 87 -4.48 -7.68 3.73
N ALA A 88 -4.73 -8.81 3.07
CA ALA A 88 -3.81 -9.94 3.08
C ALA A 88 -2.44 -9.57 2.51
N MET A 89 -2.42 -8.80 1.42
CA MET A 89 -1.17 -8.30 0.83
C MET A 89 -0.46 -7.35 1.77
N LEU A 90 -1.20 -6.39 2.36
CA LEU A 90 -0.62 -5.41 3.27
C LEU A 90 -0.01 -6.07 4.50
N ALA A 91 -0.66 -7.12 5.02
CA ALA A 91 -0.14 -7.87 6.16
C ALA A 91 1.18 -8.58 5.84
N ALA A 92 1.40 -8.92 4.58
CA ALA A 92 2.60 -9.65 4.15
C ALA A 92 3.77 -8.74 3.77
N LEU A 93 3.55 -7.41 3.69
CA LEU A 93 4.59 -6.48 3.22
C LEU A 93 5.57 -6.03 4.29
N ASP A 94 5.27 -6.23 5.54
CA ASP A 94 6.08 -5.72 6.64
C ASP A 94 7.48 -6.34 6.68
#